data_1d4d0d6fb9e991f7958de7582db018af
#
_entry.id   1d4d0d6fb9e991f7958de7582db018af
#
_cell.length_a   1.000
_cell.length_b   1.000
_cell.length_c   1.000
_cell.angle_alpha   90.00
_cell.angle_beta   90.00
_cell.angle_gamma   90.00
#
_symmetry.space_group_name_H-M   'P 1'
#
loop_
_entity.id
_entity.type
_entity.pdbx_description
1 polymer ?
#
loop_
_entity_poly.entity_id
_entity_poly.type
_entity_poly.pdbx_seq_one_letter_code
_entity_poly.pdbx_strand_id
1 'polypeptide(L)'
;MKKILLIALAVGVIAACKQNNKTGATESNKNFAALTDQYYEEGLKLSPLSATFIGDERYNDLLPNDGSVAYLAESKAFNQRFLDSLSNYDRDNLNDNDKLSYDFLKDQLEMNIEGFKYHSEYLPFNQMFALPLTIGQLGSGTGAQPFKTVKNYQDWLKRVSAFSVWADTAIGNFKKGIQNGIVLPKSLVVKMIPQMQSMIVSKPEESLFYGPINLLPKDFSTDDKRRLTDEYRALITTVIIPTYKKLGDFLQNEYLPKARTTSGWSAMPGGAAWYAYLVRQQTTTKKTPEQVYQTGLNEVARIKSQMDSIKNLVGFKGDLKAFFEYMKTDKKFMPYKTPKEVLAAFENIHQRMIPNLKKMFAHAPKTPFEIRQTEAFRAASASAEYNQGSADGKRPGIFYVPILDATKFNITSGMESLFLHEAIPGHHYQISLTQENTSLPKFRRFGFHNAYVEGWALYCESLGKELGLYQDPYQHMGALGDEMHRAIRLVVDVAIHTKNMSREEAIKYMMDNEAISEEGATAEIERYMGIPAQALGYKTGAMKIRELRNKYEKELGAKFKIADFHTEVLKDGSLPLSVFESKMDAWAAKQK
;
A
#
# COMPACT_ATOMS: atom_id res chain seq x y z
N MET A 1 48.34 -10.68 79.22
CA MET A 1 47.66 -11.94 78.95
C MET A 1 46.53 -11.68 77.98
N LYS A 2 46.84 -11.80 76.72
CA LYS A 2 45.87 -11.62 75.61
C LYS A 2 45.98 -12.82 74.68
N LYS A 3 44.94 -13.62 74.63
CA LYS A 3 44.85 -14.77 73.73
C LYS A 3 44.33 -14.28 72.37
N ILE A 4 45.12 -14.61 71.36
CA ILE A 4 44.83 -14.41 69.93
C ILE A 4 43.94 -15.56 69.50
N LEU A 5 42.79 -15.25 68.80
CA LEU A 5 41.96 -16.24 68.15
C LEU A 5 42.01 -15.97 66.65
N LEU A 6 42.66 -16.85 65.90
CA LEU A 6 42.63 -16.93 64.44
C LEU A 6 41.34 -17.64 64.04
N ILE A 7 40.52 -16.99 63.19
CA ILE A 7 39.41 -17.64 62.50
C ILE A 7 39.76 -17.72 61.04
N ALA A 8 39.77 -18.95 60.51
CA ALA A 8 40.00 -19.29 59.15
C ALA A 8 38.81 -18.86 58.26
N LEU A 9 39.11 -18.13 57.21
CA LEU A 9 38.14 -17.80 56.14
C LEU A 9 38.29 -18.87 55.07
N ALA A 10 37.34 -19.81 54.94
CA ALA A 10 37.26 -20.76 53.86
C ALA A 10 36.20 -20.31 52.85
N VAL A 11 36.68 -19.94 51.70
CA VAL A 11 36.18 -20.22 50.35
C VAL A 11 34.69 -20.63 50.25
N GLY A 12 33.89 -19.71 49.81
CA GLY A 12 32.50 -19.89 49.36
C GLY A 12 32.17 -18.93 48.22
N VAL A 13 32.98 -18.92 47.17
CA VAL A 13 32.69 -18.16 45.94
C VAL A 13 32.74 -19.15 44.78
N ILE A 14 31.64 -19.72 44.37
CA ILE A 14 31.28 -20.23 43.05
C ILE A 14 29.86 -20.83 43.15
N ALA A 15 28.82 -20.03 43.08
CA ALA A 15 27.45 -20.47 42.71
C ALA A 15 26.46 -19.29 42.50
N ALA A 16 26.93 -18.09 42.15
CA ALA A 16 26.05 -16.94 41.96
C ALA A 16 26.01 -16.39 40.51
N CYS A 17 26.58 -17.08 39.54
CA CYS A 17 26.66 -16.56 38.17
C CYS A 17 25.77 -17.26 37.13
N LYS A 18 24.77 -18.06 37.51
CA LYS A 18 23.89 -18.72 36.52
C LYS A 18 22.40 -18.42 36.66
N GLN A 19 21.98 -17.55 37.55
CA GLN A 19 20.55 -17.23 37.73
C GLN A 19 20.13 -15.83 37.24
N ASN A 20 21.08 -14.93 36.92
CA ASN A 20 20.77 -13.57 36.51
C ASN A 20 20.43 -13.38 35.02
N ASN A 21 20.74 -14.37 34.15
CA ASN A 21 20.48 -14.18 32.72
C ASN A 21 19.01 -14.39 32.29
N LYS A 22 18.22 -15.13 33.07
CA LYS A 22 16.79 -15.35 32.69
C LYS A 22 15.89 -14.20 33.18
N THR A 23 16.17 -13.59 34.29
CA THR A 23 15.41 -12.44 34.80
C THR A 23 15.73 -11.16 34.02
N GLY A 24 16.98 -10.91 33.70
CA GLY A 24 17.40 -9.77 32.88
C GLY A 24 16.84 -9.82 31.42
N ALA A 25 16.83 -10.98 30.79
CA ALA A 25 16.25 -11.15 29.47
C ALA A 25 14.72 -10.96 29.44
N THR A 26 13.99 -11.39 30.48
CA THR A 26 12.53 -11.20 30.58
C THR A 26 12.15 -9.75 30.88
N GLU A 27 12.96 -9.01 31.61
CA GLU A 27 12.76 -7.59 31.91
C GLU A 27 13.10 -6.73 30.68
N SER A 28 14.19 -7.03 29.99
CA SER A 28 14.56 -6.42 28.70
C SER A 28 13.45 -6.58 27.65
N ASN A 29 12.86 -7.78 27.51
CA ASN A 29 11.76 -8.02 26.58
C ASN A 29 10.49 -7.24 26.93
N LYS A 30 10.17 -7.07 28.22
CA LYS A 30 9.03 -6.24 28.65
C LYS A 30 9.24 -4.77 28.32
N ASN A 31 10.42 -4.24 28.56
CA ASN A 31 10.76 -2.86 28.24
C ASN A 31 10.77 -2.62 26.74
N PHE A 32 11.21 -3.60 25.94
CA PHE A 32 11.16 -3.53 24.47
C PHE A 32 9.72 -3.53 23.95
N ALA A 33 8.84 -4.38 24.48
CA ALA A 33 7.42 -4.37 24.13
C ALA A 33 6.76 -3.02 24.45
N ALA A 34 7.09 -2.43 25.61
CA ALA A 34 6.60 -1.10 25.97
C ALA A 34 7.09 -0.01 25.00
N LEU A 35 8.36 -0.08 24.56
CA LEU A 35 8.90 0.83 23.53
C LEU A 35 8.12 0.74 22.21
N THR A 36 7.85 -0.47 21.75
CA THR A 36 7.12 -0.69 20.49
C THR A 36 5.66 -0.27 20.57
N ASP A 37 5.01 -0.47 21.71
CA ASP A 37 3.66 0.03 21.96
C ASP A 37 3.63 1.55 21.99
N GLN A 38 4.60 2.19 22.66
CA GLN A 38 4.72 3.65 22.70
C GLN A 38 4.95 4.23 21.30
N TYR A 39 5.82 3.60 20.48
CA TYR A 39 6.04 3.99 19.08
C TYR A 39 4.72 4.00 18.30
N TYR A 40 3.93 2.94 18.43
CA TYR A 40 2.66 2.82 17.74
C TYR A 40 1.64 3.88 18.20
N GLU A 41 1.45 4.03 19.50
CA GLU A 41 0.45 4.96 20.08
C GLU A 41 0.79 6.43 19.78
N GLU A 42 2.05 6.82 19.89
CA GLU A 42 2.47 8.18 19.55
C GLU A 42 2.45 8.41 18.03
N GLY A 43 2.79 7.39 17.23
CA GLY A 43 2.70 7.43 15.77
C GLY A 43 1.27 7.67 15.26
N LEU A 44 0.27 7.06 15.90
CA LEU A 44 -1.15 7.31 15.59
C LEU A 44 -1.58 8.76 15.90
N LYS A 45 -1.02 9.34 16.94
CA LYS A 45 -1.29 10.75 17.29
C LYS A 45 -0.69 11.72 16.26
N LEU A 46 0.50 11.41 15.74
CA LEU A 46 1.11 12.16 14.63
C LEU A 46 0.36 11.96 13.31
N SER A 47 -0.25 10.79 13.10
CA SER A 47 -0.98 10.45 11.87
C SER A 47 -2.46 10.12 12.15
N PRO A 48 -3.29 11.10 12.54
CA PRO A 48 -4.70 10.90 12.92
C PRO A 48 -5.56 10.28 11.82
N LEU A 49 -5.25 10.53 10.54
CA LEU A 49 -5.96 9.93 9.42
C LEU A 49 -5.69 8.42 9.34
N SER A 50 -4.47 7.98 9.62
CA SER A 50 -4.15 6.55 9.68
C SER A 50 -4.94 5.86 10.80
N ALA A 51 -5.10 6.50 11.97
CA ALA A 51 -5.96 6.01 13.04
C ALA A 51 -7.41 5.83 12.57
N THR A 52 -7.97 6.83 11.87
CA THR A 52 -9.33 6.76 11.32
C THR A 52 -9.49 5.58 10.34
N PHE A 53 -8.52 5.36 9.43
CA PHE A 53 -8.59 4.28 8.43
C PHE A 53 -8.55 2.88 9.06
N ILE A 54 -7.86 2.69 10.18
CA ILE A 54 -7.88 1.42 10.92
C ILE A 54 -9.06 1.29 11.90
N GLY A 55 -9.93 2.32 12.00
CA GLY A 55 -11.11 2.32 12.86
C GLY A 55 -10.85 2.79 14.29
N ASP A 56 -9.72 3.43 14.57
CA ASP A 56 -9.44 4.05 15.86
C ASP A 56 -9.99 5.48 15.87
N GLU A 57 -11.06 5.70 16.63
CA GLU A 57 -11.81 6.95 16.65
C GLU A 57 -11.20 8.05 17.55
N ARG A 58 -10.14 7.75 18.30
CA ARG A 58 -9.56 8.66 19.31
C ARG A 58 -9.11 10.01 18.75
N TYR A 59 -8.77 10.06 17.47
CA TYR A 59 -8.20 11.23 16.80
C TYR A 59 -9.04 11.72 15.62
N ASN A 60 -10.33 11.36 15.56
CA ASN A 60 -11.22 11.71 14.46
C ASN A 60 -11.52 13.22 14.34
N ASP A 61 -11.15 14.00 15.35
CA ASP A 61 -11.28 15.46 15.40
C ASP A 61 -10.02 16.22 14.95
N LEU A 62 -8.92 15.51 14.64
CA LEU A 62 -7.62 16.12 14.32
C LEU A 62 -7.31 16.04 12.82
N LEU A 63 -6.78 17.14 12.28
CA LEU A 63 -6.13 17.22 10.98
C LEU A 63 -4.76 17.90 11.17
N PRO A 64 -3.64 17.17 11.07
CA PRO A 64 -2.32 17.76 11.23
C PRO A 64 -2.00 18.65 10.04
N ASN A 65 -1.26 19.71 10.29
CA ASN A 65 -0.65 20.53 9.23
C ASN A 65 0.72 19.94 8.88
N ASP A 66 0.71 18.80 8.18
CA ASP A 66 1.86 17.91 7.94
C ASP A 66 2.99 18.53 7.08
N GLY A 67 2.69 19.60 6.32
CA GLY A 67 3.70 20.39 5.61
C GLY A 67 4.30 21.54 6.40
N SER A 68 3.87 21.79 7.65
CA SER A 68 4.38 22.89 8.47
C SER A 68 5.77 22.59 9.03
N VAL A 69 6.59 23.65 9.23
CA VAL A 69 7.92 23.53 9.84
C VAL A 69 7.85 22.85 11.21
N ALA A 70 6.83 23.17 12.01
CA ALA A 70 6.64 22.58 13.33
C ALA A 70 6.38 21.07 13.26
N TYR A 71 5.46 20.65 12.40
CA TYR A 71 5.14 19.23 12.23
C TYR A 71 6.34 18.42 11.70
N LEU A 72 7.06 18.96 10.70
CA LEU A 72 8.25 18.30 10.16
C LEU A 72 9.35 18.16 11.23
N ALA A 73 9.55 19.17 12.06
CA ALA A 73 10.49 19.10 13.18
C ALA A 73 10.05 18.07 14.24
N GLU A 74 8.76 18.02 14.60
CA GLU A 74 8.19 17.05 15.52
C GLU A 74 8.31 15.62 14.97
N SER A 75 7.97 15.41 13.71
CA SER A 75 8.08 14.11 13.04
C SER A 75 9.53 13.62 12.98
N LYS A 76 10.48 14.51 12.67
CA LYS A 76 11.91 14.18 12.68
C LYS A 76 12.39 13.82 14.09
N ALA A 77 12.02 14.60 15.09
CA ALA A 77 12.37 14.35 16.49
C ALA A 77 11.77 13.02 16.99
N PHE A 78 10.54 12.71 16.60
CA PHE A 78 9.89 11.43 16.89
C PHE A 78 10.73 10.26 16.35
N ASN A 79 11.06 10.26 15.06
CA ASN A 79 11.84 9.18 14.44
C ASN A 79 13.23 9.05 15.10
N GLN A 80 13.93 10.17 15.35
CA GLN A 80 15.25 10.15 15.98
C GLN A 80 15.20 9.61 17.40
N ARG A 81 14.25 10.06 18.22
CA ARG A 81 14.08 9.60 19.60
C ARG A 81 13.84 8.10 19.69
N PHE A 82 13.01 7.54 18.79
CA PHE A 82 12.76 6.11 18.79
C PHE A 82 13.97 5.32 18.27
N LEU A 83 14.73 5.85 17.31
CA LEU A 83 15.98 5.23 16.87
C LEU A 83 17.03 5.22 17.98
N ASP A 84 17.18 6.32 18.71
CA ASP A 84 18.09 6.43 19.85
C ASP A 84 17.67 5.46 20.98
N SER A 85 16.36 5.39 21.27
CA SER A 85 15.82 4.45 22.25
C SER A 85 16.04 3.00 21.86
N LEU A 86 15.87 2.68 20.56
CA LEU A 86 16.12 1.36 20.01
C LEU A 86 17.58 0.92 20.18
N SER A 87 18.53 1.85 20.06
CA SER A 87 19.97 1.60 20.18
C SER A 87 20.39 1.14 21.59
N ASN A 88 19.55 1.35 22.62
CA ASN A 88 19.80 0.89 23.99
C ASN A 88 19.54 -0.61 24.18
N TYR A 89 18.97 -1.29 23.18
CA TYR A 89 18.71 -2.72 23.24
C TYR A 89 19.77 -3.50 22.46
N ASP A 90 20.32 -4.54 23.09
CA ASP A 90 21.13 -5.52 22.38
C ASP A 90 20.19 -6.49 21.65
N ARG A 91 20.16 -6.36 20.31
CA ARG A 91 19.34 -7.18 19.43
C ARG A 91 19.48 -8.69 19.69
N ASP A 92 20.71 -9.15 19.95
CA ASP A 92 20.98 -10.57 20.08
C ASP A 92 20.42 -11.18 21.38
N ASN A 93 20.18 -10.35 22.37
CA ASN A 93 19.53 -10.73 23.63
C ASN A 93 17.99 -10.74 23.56
N LEU A 94 17.39 -10.27 22.47
CA LEU A 94 15.93 -10.31 22.24
C LEU A 94 15.50 -11.73 21.79
N ASN A 95 14.22 -12.06 22.02
CA ASN A 95 13.63 -13.28 21.42
C ASN A 95 13.42 -13.11 19.90
N ASP A 96 13.14 -14.20 19.19
CA ASP A 96 13.03 -14.19 17.72
C ASP A 96 11.98 -13.19 17.20
N ASN A 97 10.82 -13.04 17.87
CA ASN A 97 9.78 -12.08 17.47
C ASN A 97 10.24 -10.63 17.68
N ASP A 98 10.90 -10.36 18.81
CA ASP A 98 11.40 -9.03 19.12
C ASP A 98 12.61 -8.65 18.27
N LYS A 99 13.44 -9.60 17.85
CA LYS A 99 14.49 -9.39 16.82
C LYS A 99 13.91 -8.89 15.52
N LEU A 100 12.82 -9.51 15.05
CA LEU A 100 12.12 -9.03 13.84
C LEU A 100 11.52 -7.65 14.02
N SER A 101 10.97 -7.36 15.20
CA SER A 101 10.43 -6.04 15.53
C SER A 101 11.53 -4.97 15.59
N TYR A 102 12.69 -5.32 16.14
CA TYR A 102 13.88 -4.47 16.17
C TYR A 102 14.36 -4.13 14.75
N ASP A 103 14.55 -5.15 13.92
CA ASP A 103 15.05 -4.99 12.55
C ASP A 103 14.07 -4.17 11.69
N PHE A 104 12.76 -4.46 11.80
CA PHE A 104 11.70 -3.70 11.14
C PHE A 104 11.74 -2.22 11.56
N LEU A 105 11.73 -1.97 12.87
CA LEU A 105 11.64 -0.61 13.39
C LEU A 105 12.89 0.19 13.05
N LYS A 106 14.06 -0.43 13.11
CA LYS A 106 15.33 0.19 12.71
C LYS A 106 15.31 0.62 11.26
N ASP A 107 14.97 -0.29 10.34
CA ASP A 107 14.88 -0.01 8.90
C ASP A 107 13.91 1.14 8.61
N GLN A 108 12.72 1.11 9.22
CA GLN A 108 11.70 2.15 9.07
C GLN A 108 12.17 3.51 9.58
N LEU A 109 12.78 3.58 10.76
CA LEU A 109 13.23 4.82 11.37
C LEU A 109 14.42 5.43 10.60
N GLU A 110 15.41 4.61 10.22
CA GLU A 110 16.54 5.06 9.41
C GLU A 110 16.07 5.58 8.04
N MET A 111 15.15 4.89 7.39
CA MET A 111 14.57 5.31 6.11
C MET A 111 13.77 6.62 6.24
N ASN A 112 12.95 6.75 7.29
CA ASN A 112 12.20 7.99 7.54
C ASN A 112 13.13 9.17 7.80
N ILE A 113 14.20 8.98 8.62
CA ILE A 113 15.18 10.03 8.92
C ILE A 113 15.93 10.45 7.65
N GLU A 114 16.31 9.51 6.79
CA GLU A 114 16.92 9.84 5.50
C GLU A 114 15.99 10.67 4.63
N GLY A 115 14.69 10.39 4.66
CA GLY A 115 13.67 11.11 3.88
C GLY A 115 13.64 12.62 4.14
N PHE A 116 13.96 13.05 5.37
CA PHE A 116 14.04 14.49 5.69
C PHE A 116 15.18 15.26 5.00
N LYS A 117 16.07 14.58 4.28
CA LYS A 117 17.06 15.23 3.41
C LYS A 117 16.43 15.79 2.12
N TYR A 118 15.26 15.29 1.76
CA TYR A 118 14.53 15.65 0.55
C TYR A 118 13.33 16.51 0.91
N HIS A 119 13.14 17.60 0.18
CA HIS A 119 12.08 18.55 0.44
C HIS A 119 10.72 18.09 -0.13
N SER A 120 10.21 16.94 0.37
CA SER A 120 8.92 16.39 -0.08
C SER A 120 7.75 17.35 0.20
N GLU A 121 7.88 18.20 1.21
CA GLU A 121 6.91 19.24 1.54
C GLU A 121 6.73 20.28 0.43
N TYR A 122 7.69 20.40 -0.52
CA TYR A 122 7.54 21.29 -1.69
C TYR A 122 6.62 20.73 -2.78
N LEU A 123 6.24 19.46 -2.66
CA LEU A 123 5.26 18.79 -3.52
C LEU A 123 4.10 18.26 -2.67
N PRO A 124 3.33 19.13 -1.99
CA PRO A 124 2.39 18.74 -0.91
C PRO A 124 1.29 17.78 -1.36
N PHE A 125 0.89 17.83 -2.61
CA PHE A 125 -0.05 16.88 -3.21
C PHE A 125 0.05 16.85 -4.74
N ASN A 126 -0.50 15.81 -5.34
CA ASN A 126 -0.61 15.63 -6.79
C ASN A 126 -2.01 15.09 -7.15
N GLN A 127 -2.25 14.72 -8.41
CA GLN A 127 -3.55 14.24 -8.89
C GLN A 127 -3.98 12.86 -8.29
N MET A 128 -3.05 12.13 -7.68
CA MET A 128 -3.31 10.80 -7.09
C MET A 128 -3.33 10.84 -5.56
N PHE A 129 -2.28 11.43 -4.96
CA PHE A 129 -2.14 11.59 -3.52
C PHE A 129 -2.41 13.05 -3.15
N ALA A 130 -3.63 13.31 -2.71
CA ALA A 130 -4.09 14.65 -2.41
C ALA A 130 -4.94 14.66 -1.15
N LEU A 131 -4.46 15.31 -0.08
CA LEU A 131 -5.29 15.51 1.11
C LEU A 131 -6.65 16.12 0.77
N PRO A 132 -6.78 17.10 -0.17
CA PRO A 132 -8.09 17.58 -0.58
C PRO A 132 -9.05 16.49 -1.04
N LEU A 133 -8.59 15.48 -1.78
CA LEU A 133 -9.43 14.35 -2.22
C LEU A 133 -9.77 13.42 -1.05
N THR A 134 -8.79 13.14 -0.19
CA THR A 134 -8.99 12.33 1.04
C THR A 134 -10.03 12.98 1.96
N ILE A 135 -9.95 14.29 2.17
CA ILE A 135 -10.94 15.05 2.97
C ILE A 135 -12.33 14.95 2.32
N GLY A 136 -12.44 15.05 0.99
CA GLY A 136 -13.70 14.82 0.27
C GLY A 136 -14.28 13.44 0.53
N GLN A 137 -13.46 12.39 0.42
CA GLN A 137 -13.88 11.02 0.67
C GLN A 137 -14.33 10.79 2.12
N LEU A 138 -13.57 11.27 3.10
CA LEU A 138 -13.93 11.17 4.51
C LEU A 138 -15.21 11.94 4.83
N GLY A 139 -15.41 13.12 4.23
CA GLY A 139 -16.56 13.99 4.45
C GLY A 139 -17.82 13.59 3.69
N SER A 140 -17.78 12.58 2.82
CA SER A 140 -18.93 12.13 2.03
C SER A 140 -20.05 11.47 2.86
N GLY A 141 -19.75 11.02 4.07
CA GLY A 141 -20.66 10.23 4.91
C GLY A 141 -20.62 8.72 4.65
N THR A 142 -19.87 8.27 3.64
CA THR A 142 -19.74 6.83 3.26
C THR A 142 -18.32 6.31 3.38
N GLY A 143 -17.35 7.15 3.80
CA GLY A 143 -15.95 6.81 3.97
C GLY A 143 -15.62 6.22 5.35
N ALA A 144 -14.32 6.22 5.68
CA ALA A 144 -13.82 5.69 6.96
C ALA A 144 -14.16 6.58 8.18
N GLN A 145 -14.45 7.87 7.98
CA GLN A 145 -14.91 8.76 9.04
C GLN A 145 -16.31 8.33 9.49
N PRO A 146 -16.53 8.02 10.79
CA PRO A 146 -17.84 7.62 11.27
C PRO A 146 -18.79 8.82 11.41
N PHE A 147 -20.10 8.58 11.16
CA PHE A 147 -21.20 9.54 11.33
C PHE A 147 -22.41 8.85 11.99
N LYS A 148 -22.17 8.26 13.18
CA LYS A 148 -23.18 7.47 13.91
C LYS A 148 -23.69 8.16 15.17
N THR A 149 -22.93 9.05 15.75
CA THR A 149 -23.25 9.79 16.98
C THR A 149 -23.07 11.28 16.78
N VAL A 150 -23.73 12.10 17.57
CA VAL A 150 -23.55 13.57 17.57
C VAL A 150 -22.07 13.93 17.71
N LYS A 151 -21.33 13.21 18.54
CA LYS A 151 -19.88 13.40 18.69
C LYS A 151 -19.12 13.17 17.36
N ASN A 152 -19.46 12.15 16.60
CA ASN A 152 -18.79 11.88 15.32
C ASN A 152 -18.96 13.07 14.34
N TYR A 153 -20.16 13.67 14.30
CA TYR A 153 -20.42 14.87 13.48
C TYR A 153 -19.60 16.07 13.97
N GLN A 154 -19.51 16.27 15.29
CA GLN A 154 -18.70 17.34 15.88
C GLN A 154 -17.20 17.14 15.65
N ASP A 155 -16.70 15.91 15.78
CA ASP A 155 -15.31 15.56 15.50
C ASP A 155 -14.97 15.92 14.03
N TRP A 156 -15.86 15.59 13.09
CA TRP A 156 -15.66 15.95 11.69
C TRP A 156 -15.62 17.47 11.47
N LEU A 157 -16.56 18.22 12.04
CA LEU A 157 -16.58 19.69 11.96
C LEU A 157 -15.26 20.29 12.45
N LYS A 158 -14.74 19.80 13.57
CA LYS A 158 -13.46 20.23 14.13
C LYS A 158 -12.29 19.86 13.23
N ARG A 159 -12.24 18.61 12.75
CA ARG A 159 -11.20 18.12 11.83
C ARG A 159 -11.12 18.98 10.58
N VAL A 160 -12.24 19.16 9.89
CA VAL A 160 -12.22 19.83 8.58
C VAL A 160 -12.07 21.35 8.69
N SER A 161 -12.35 21.96 9.84
CA SER A 161 -12.06 23.39 10.06
C SER A 161 -10.56 23.71 9.93
N ALA A 162 -9.68 22.76 10.21
CA ALA A 162 -8.22 22.91 10.05
C ALA A 162 -7.76 22.82 8.57
N PHE A 163 -8.63 22.42 7.65
CA PHE A 163 -8.27 22.23 6.24
C PHE A 163 -7.80 23.52 5.56
N SER A 164 -8.40 24.67 5.93
CA SER A 164 -7.98 25.96 5.37
C SER A 164 -6.53 26.32 5.74
N VAL A 165 -6.11 26.05 6.99
CA VAL A 165 -4.74 26.29 7.47
C VAL A 165 -3.75 25.37 6.76
N TRP A 166 -4.12 24.10 6.58
CA TRP A 166 -3.32 23.15 5.80
C TRP A 166 -3.14 23.63 4.34
N ALA A 167 -4.21 24.10 3.71
CA ALA A 167 -4.17 24.58 2.33
C ALA A 167 -3.26 25.80 2.17
N ASP A 168 -3.25 26.72 3.13
CA ASP A 168 -2.33 27.87 3.14
C ASP A 168 -0.87 27.42 3.23
N THR A 169 -0.59 26.43 4.07
CA THR A 169 0.75 25.82 4.17
C THR A 169 1.13 25.13 2.87
N ALA A 170 0.25 24.36 2.27
CA ALA A 170 0.49 23.67 1.00
C ALA A 170 0.83 24.67 -0.13
N ILE A 171 0.07 25.75 -0.25
CA ILE A 171 0.36 26.85 -1.21
C ILE A 171 1.72 27.48 -0.93
N GLY A 172 2.02 27.77 0.33
CA GLY A 172 3.33 28.30 0.73
C GLY A 172 4.50 27.37 0.35
N ASN A 173 4.32 26.06 0.54
CA ASN A 173 5.30 25.05 0.18
C ASN A 173 5.45 24.89 -1.34
N PHE A 174 4.37 24.86 -2.10
CA PHE A 174 4.45 24.93 -3.57
C PHE A 174 5.21 26.17 -4.07
N LYS A 175 4.99 27.34 -3.45
CA LYS A 175 5.75 28.55 -3.80
C LYS A 175 7.25 28.41 -3.51
N LYS A 176 7.62 27.78 -2.39
CA LYS A 176 9.03 27.42 -2.11
C LYS A 176 9.56 26.42 -3.14
N GLY A 177 8.75 25.44 -3.54
CA GLY A 177 9.10 24.50 -4.61
C GLY A 177 9.41 25.22 -5.93
N ILE A 178 8.57 26.18 -6.34
CA ILE A 178 8.81 27.02 -7.53
C ILE A 178 10.16 27.74 -7.42
N GLN A 179 10.46 28.36 -6.26
CA GLN A 179 11.71 29.08 -6.04
C GLN A 179 12.95 28.20 -6.11
N ASN A 180 12.81 26.91 -5.73
CA ASN A 180 13.90 25.94 -5.69
C ASN A 180 13.94 25.01 -6.91
N GLY A 181 13.07 25.18 -7.92
CA GLY A 181 13.01 24.34 -9.11
C GLY A 181 12.46 22.93 -8.84
N ILE A 182 11.78 22.72 -7.70
CA ILE A 182 11.14 21.46 -7.31
C ILE A 182 9.64 21.63 -7.59
N VAL A 183 9.20 21.22 -8.79
CA VAL A 183 7.84 21.43 -9.26
C VAL A 183 7.30 20.18 -9.97
N LEU A 184 5.97 20.00 -9.94
CA LEU A 184 5.29 18.91 -10.63
C LEU A 184 5.33 19.08 -12.15
N PRO A 185 5.24 17.98 -12.92
CA PRO A 185 5.01 18.02 -14.36
C PRO A 185 3.69 18.71 -14.70
N LYS A 186 3.68 19.48 -15.78
CA LYS A 186 2.49 20.19 -16.27
C LYS A 186 1.31 19.25 -16.53
N SER A 187 1.58 18.05 -17.07
CA SER A 187 0.56 17.01 -17.34
C SER A 187 -0.21 16.59 -16.09
N LEU A 188 0.43 16.60 -14.91
CA LEU A 188 -0.23 16.28 -13.64
C LEU A 188 -1.05 17.45 -13.11
N VAL A 189 -0.49 18.66 -13.20
CA VAL A 189 -1.15 19.87 -12.69
C VAL A 189 -2.48 20.15 -13.40
N VAL A 190 -2.55 19.93 -14.71
CA VAL A 190 -3.79 20.08 -15.48
C VAL A 190 -4.89 19.10 -15.05
N LYS A 191 -4.54 17.99 -14.40
CA LYS A 191 -5.50 17.05 -13.80
C LYS A 191 -5.96 17.47 -12.40
N MET A 192 -5.08 18.13 -11.64
CA MET A 192 -5.39 18.60 -10.27
C MET A 192 -6.42 19.74 -10.27
N ILE A 193 -6.38 20.62 -11.25
CA ILE A 193 -7.24 21.79 -11.34
C ILE A 193 -8.74 21.42 -11.35
N PRO A 194 -9.23 20.57 -12.27
CA PRO A 194 -10.63 20.17 -12.28
C PRO A 194 -11.04 19.39 -11.02
N GLN A 195 -10.13 18.67 -10.37
CA GLN A 195 -10.41 18.02 -9.10
C GLN A 195 -10.76 19.03 -8.00
N MET A 196 -10.06 20.16 -7.93
CA MET A 196 -10.39 21.24 -6.98
C MET A 196 -11.68 21.93 -7.39
N GLN A 197 -11.86 22.21 -8.68
CA GLN A 197 -13.04 22.90 -9.20
C GLN A 197 -14.33 22.11 -8.99
N SER A 198 -14.30 20.78 -9.10
CA SER A 198 -15.45 19.90 -8.90
C SER A 198 -16.03 19.94 -7.48
N MET A 199 -15.26 20.43 -6.50
CA MET A 199 -15.71 20.58 -5.11
C MET A 199 -16.38 21.93 -4.84
N ILE A 200 -16.42 22.83 -5.83
CA ILE A 200 -17.04 24.16 -5.72
C ILE A 200 -18.47 24.06 -6.24
N VAL A 201 -19.42 24.25 -5.35
CA VAL A 201 -20.84 24.17 -5.67
C VAL A 201 -21.55 25.49 -5.30
N SER A 202 -22.72 25.75 -5.90
CA SER A 202 -23.49 26.99 -5.67
C SER A 202 -24.27 26.98 -4.36
N LYS A 203 -24.69 25.77 -3.91
CA LYS A 203 -25.48 25.59 -2.69
C LYS A 203 -24.80 24.54 -1.80
N PRO A 204 -24.76 24.74 -0.48
CA PRO A 204 -24.15 23.75 0.45
C PRO A 204 -24.73 22.34 0.31
N GLU A 205 -26.02 22.23 0.00
CA GLU A 205 -26.76 20.98 -0.15
C GLU A 205 -26.27 20.13 -1.35
N GLU A 206 -25.65 20.76 -2.33
CA GLU A 206 -25.07 20.11 -3.52
C GLU A 206 -23.66 19.59 -3.24
N SER A 207 -23.07 20.00 -2.11
CA SER A 207 -21.72 19.60 -1.75
C SER A 207 -21.64 18.14 -1.33
N LEU A 208 -20.58 17.45 -1.76
CA LEU A 208 -20.21 16.13 -1.24
C LEU A 208 -20.18 16.10 0.30
N PHE A 209 -19.74 17.18 0.92
CA PHE A 209 -19.62 17.34 2.36
C PHE A 209 -20.96 17.50 3.09
N TYR A 210 -22.06 17.67 2.37
CA TYR A 210 -23.40 17.63 2.93
C TYR A 210 -23.96 16.20 3.06
N GLY A 211 -23.26 15.22 2.49
CA GLY A 211 -23.64 13.80 2.55
C GLY A 211 -23.99 13.29 3.95
N PRO A 212 -23.21 13.56 5.01
CA PRO A 212 -23.53 13.17 6.37
C PRO A 212 -24.89 13.74 6.85
N ILE A 213 -25.26 14.94 6.45
CA ILE A 213 -26.54 15.56 6.82
C ILE A 213 -27.72 14.82 6.17
N ASN A 214 -27.56 14.37 4.94
CA ASN A 214 -28.56 13.54 4.26
C ASN A 214 -28.71 12.15 4.91
N LEU A 215 -27.73 11.74 5.70
CA LEU A 215 -27.66 10.44 6.38
C LEU A 215 -27.83 10.54 7.91
N LEU A 216 -28.32 11.67 8.42
CA LEU A 216 -28.53 11.87 9.86
C LEU A 216 -29.34 10.73 10.49
N PRO A 217 -28.84 10.11 11.59
CA PRO A 217 -29.56 9.07 12.30
C PRO A 217 -30.96 9.49 12.71
N LYS A 218 -31.91 8.57 12.59
CA LYS A 218 -33.34 8.85 12.87
C LYS A 218 -33.59 9.21 14.33
N ASP A 219 -32.81 8.64 15.23
CA ASP A 219 -32.89 8.78 16.69
C ASP A 219 -32.23 10.05 17.25
N PHE A 220 -31.58 10.87 16.40
CA PHE A 220 -31.10 12.19 16.83
C PHE A 220 -32.27 13.11 17.17
N SER A 221 -32.09 13.93 18.22
CA SER A 221 -33.06 14.94 18.60
C SER A 221 -33.29 15.95 17.47
N THR A 222 -34.47 16.59 17.44
CA THR A 222 -34.78 17.63 16.47
C THR A 222 -33.82 18.82 16.58
N ASP A 223 -33.42 19.15 17.80
CA ASP A 223 -32.47 20.25 18.05
C ASP A 223 -31.06 19.90 17.55
N ASP A 224 -30.58 18.67 17.76
CA ASP A 224 -29.29 18.24 17.21
C ASP A 224 -29.31 18.22 15.68
N LYS A 225 -30.36 17.68 15.08
CA LYS A 225 -30.50 17.68 13.61
C LYS A 225 -30.46 19.09 13.04
N ARG A 226 -31.19 20.05 13.64
CA ARG A 226 -31.17 21.44 13.21
C ARG A 226 -29.80 22.06 13.37
N ARG A 227 -29.22 21.96 14.57
CA ARG A 227 -27.90 22.51 14.89
C ARG A 227 -26.80 21.97 13.98
N LEU A 228 -26.69 20.65 13.82
CA LEU A 228 -25.70 20.03 12.93
C LEU A 228 -25.91 20.48 11.48
N THR A 229 -27.14 20.53 11.00
CA THR A 229 -27.45 21.02 9.65
C THR A 229 -26.93 22.44 9.42
N ASP A 230 -27.18 23.33 10.38
CA ASP A 230 -26.74 24.73 10.30
C ASP A 230 -25.22 24.86 10.38
N GLU A 231 -24.57 24.12 11.28
CA GLU A 231 -23.10 24.07 11.43
C GLU A 231 -22.42 23.55 10.15
N TYR A 232 -22.97 22.49 9.52
CA TYR A 232 -22.43 21.94 8.27
C TYR A 232 -22.59 22.92 7.10
N ARG A 233 -23.77 23.56 6.96
CA ARG A 233 -23.97 24.59 5.95
C ARG A 233 -22.99 25.75 6.11
N ALA A 234 -22.82 26.24 7.33
CA ALA A 234 -21.87 27.29 7.64
C ALA A 234 -20.44 26.88 7.27
N LEU A 235 -19.99 25.69 7.70
CA LEU A 235 -18.64 25.19 7.42
C LEU A 235 -18.39 24.99 5.92
N ILE A 236 -19.35 24.41 5.20
CA ILE A 236 -19.24 24.23 3.74
C ILE A 236 -19.06 25.56 3.05
N THR A 237 -19.91 26.57 3.41
CA THR A 237 -19.91 27.88 2.78
C THR A 237 -18.69 28.73 3.14
N THR A 238 -18.24 28.68 4.41
CA THR A 238 -17.23 29.62 4.92
C THR A 238 -15.81 29.03 4.93
N VAL A 239 -15.65 27.70 4.90
CA VAL A 239 -14.35 27.04 4.96
C VAL A 239 -14.11 26.19 3.72
N ILE A 240 -14.98 25.21 3.44
CA ILE A 240 -14.70 24.17 2.44
C ILE A 240 -14.64 24.76 1.04
N ILE A 241 -15.73 25.38 0.56
CA ILE A 241 -15.80 25.96 -0.79
C ILE A 241 -14.69 27.01 -1.01
N PRO A 242 -14.48 27.99 -0.09
CA PRO A 242 -13.39 28.96 -0.25
C PRO A 242 -11.99 28.30 -0.29
N THR A 243 -11.76 27.22 0.45
CA THR A 243 -10.47 26.53 0.47
C THR A 243 -10.20 25.83 -0.86
N TYR A 244 -11.18 25.09 -1.41
CA TYR A 244 -11.01 24.45 -2.73
C TYR A 244 -10.87 25.49 -3.83
N LYS A 245 -11.61 26.61 -3.76
CA LYS A 245 -11.46 27.72 -4.71
C LYS A 245 -10.04 28.29 -4.65
N LYS A 246 -9.52 28.57 -3.46
CA LYS A 246 -8.15 29.08 -3.25
C LYS A 246 -7.11 28.13 -3.85
N LEU A 247 -7.22 26.81 -3.59
CA LEU A 247 -6.31 25.80 -4.15
C LEU A 247 -6.41 25.75 -5.68
N GLY A 248 -7.62 25.72 -6.24
CA GLY A 248 -7.85 25.70 -7.68
C GLY A 248 -7.31 26.94 -8.38
N ASP A 249 -7.60 28.13 -7.85
CA ASP A 249 -7.11 29.40 -8.37
C ASP A 249 -5.58 29.49 -8.35
N PHE A 250 -4.95 29.06 -7.25
CA PHE A 250 -3.49 28.98 -7.13
C PHE A 250 -2.89 28.02 -8.17
N LEU A 251 -3.42 26.81 -8.27
CA LEU A 251 -2.94 25.81 -9.25
C LEU A 251 -3.06 26.34 -10.68
N GLN A 252 -4.18 26.95 -11.03
CA GLN A 252 -4.46 27.48 -12.38
C GLN A 252 -3.57 28.69 -12.72
N ASN A 253 -3.50 29.67 -11.82
CA ASN A 253 -2.98 30.99 -12.15
C ASN A 253 -1.50 31.20 -11.78
N GLU A 254 -1.02 30.51 -10.73
CA GLU A 254 0.34 30.70 -10.22
C GLU A 254 1.22 29.47 -10.48
N TYR A 255 0.74 28.25 -10.24
CA TYR A 255 1.56 27.05 -10.28
C TYR A 255 1.71 26.46 -11.68
N LEU A 256 0.60 26.31 -12.43
CA LEU A 256 0.60 25.75 -13.79
C LEU A 256 1.59 26.44 -14.74
N PRO A 257 1.71 27.79 -14.76
CA PRO A 257 2.71 28.47 -15.59
C PRO A 257 4.16 28.16 -15.21
N LYS A 258 4.41 27.65 -14.01
CA LYS A 258 5.73 27.30 -13.47
C LYS A 258 5.99 25.79 -13.44
N ALA A 259 4.98 24.98 -13.74
CA ALA A 259 5.10 23.54 -13.80
C ALA A 259 6.07 23.13 -14.92
N ARG A 260 6.86 22.09 -14.67
CA ARG A 260 7.88 21.60 -15.62
C ARG A 260 7.24 20.86 -16.79
N THR A 261 7.89 20.87 -17.94
CA THR A 261 7.48 20.10 -19.13
C THR A 261 8.10 18.70 -19.17
N THR A 262 9.15 18.47 -18.39
CA THR A 262 9.83 17.18 -18.26
C THR A 262 9.03 16.21 -17.37
N SER A 263 9.14 14.92 -17.64
CA SER A 263 8.38 13.89 -16.91
C SER A 263 9.09 13.41 -15.64
N GLY A 264 10.40 13.18 -15.71
CA GLY A 264 11.17 12.52 -14.67
C GLY A 264 11.67 13.44 -13.53
N TRP A 265 11.99 12.84 -12.41
CA TRP A 265 12.53 13.54 -11.23
C TRP A 265 14.00 13.95 -11.41
N SER A 266 14.78 13.25 -12.26
CA SER A 266 16.14 13.66 -12.62
C SER A 266 16.24 15.09 -13.17
N ALA A 267 15.15 15.64 -13.67
CA ALA A 267 15.09 17.02 -14.13
C ALA A 267 15.01 18.08 -12.99
N MET A 268 14.81 17.65 -11.74
CA MET A 268 14.78 18.54 -10.58
C MET A 268 16.12 18.54 -9.85
N PRO A 269 16.51 19.64 -9.17
CA PRO A 269 17.68 19.67 -8.33
C PRO A 269 17.68 18.54 -7.30
N GLY A 270 18.74 17.72 -7.27
CA GLY A 270 18.84 16.55 -6.38
C GLY A 270 17.90 15.39 -6.70
N GLY A 271 17.10 15.48 -7.75
CA GLY A 271 16.05 14.54 -8.08
C GLY A 271 16.52 13.11 -8.34
N ALA A 272 17.71 12.92 -8.92
CA ALA A 272 18.28 11.59 -9.13
C ALA A 272 18.59 10.86 -7.81
N ALA A 273 19.16 11.55 -6.82
CA ALA A 273 19.42 11.00 -5.49
C ALA A 273 18.11 10.74 -4.73
N TRP A 274 17.14 11.64 -4.87
CA TRP A 274 15.83 11.49 -4.28
C TRP A 274 15.09 10.27 -4.86
N TYR A 275 15.11 10.09 -6.19
CA TYR A 275 14.53 8.92 -6.81
C TYR A 275 15.19 7.62 -6.36
N ALA A 276 16.52 7.58 -6.26
CA ALA A 276 17.24 6.42 -5.74
C ALA A 276 16.88 6.08 -4.29
N TYR A 277 16.61 7.09 -3.45
CA TYR A 277 16.06 6.91 -2.11
C TYR A 277 14.66 6.28 -2.17
N LEU A 278 13.76 6.81 -3.04
CA LEU A 278 12.40 6.27 -3.19
C LEU A 278 12.38 4.83 -3.70
N VAL A 279 13.29 4.45 -4.60
CA VAL A 279 13.45 3.06 -5.04
C VAL A 279 13.76 2.15 -3.84
N ARG A 280 14.69 2.54 -2.96
CA ARG A 280 15.00 1.76 -1.74
C ARG A 280 13.81 1.70 -0.79
N GLN A 281 13.13 2.82 -0.57
CA GLN A 281 11.96 2.92 0.30
C GLN A 281 10.81 2.03 -0.17
N GLN A 282 10.49 2.06 -1.46
CA GLN A 282 9.34 1.36 -2.03
C GLN A 282 9.61 -0.14 -2.25
N THR A 283 10.85 -0.49 -2.58
CA THR A 283 11.24 -1.90 -2.78
C THR A 283 11.79 -2.56 -1.52
N THR A 284 12.15 -1.78 -0.50
CA THR A 284 12.84 -2.25 0.72
C THR A 284 14.06 -3.12 0.42
N THR A 285 14.77 -2.80 -0.67
CA THR A 285 16.00 -3.48 -1.12
C THR A 285 17.13 -2.47 -1.31
N LYS A 286 18.36 -2.98 -1.44
CA LYS A 286 19.54 -2.17 -1.78
C LYS A 286 19.80 -2.05 -3.28
N LYS A 287 18.86 -2.50 -4.13
CA LYS A 287 19.02 -2.41 -5.59
C LYS A 287 19.07 -0.96 -6.06
N THR A 288 19.97 -0.67 -6.97
CA THR A 288 20.01 0.63 -7.66
C THR A 288 18.88 0.73 -8.69
N PRO A 289 18.46 1.95 -9.08
CA PRO A 289 17.52 2.13 -10.19
C PRO A 289 17.93 1.37 -11.46
N GLU A 290 19.22 1.39 -11.83
CA GLU A 290 19.70 0.67 -13.02
C GLU A 290 19.53 -0.86 -12.89
N GLN A 291 19.81 -1.43 -11.72
CA GLN A 291 19.58 -2.87 -11.49
C GLN A 291 18.10 -3.24 -11.60
N VAL A 292 17.19 -2.37 -11.13
CA VAL A 292 15.74 -2.55 -11.28
C VAL A 292 15.34 -2.48 -12.75
N TYR A 293 15.85 -1.50 -13.49
CA TYR A 293 15.61 -1.33 -14.92
C TYR A 293 16.02 -2.57 -15.74
N GLN A 294 17.25 -3.05 -15.54
CA GLN A 294 17.74 -4.26 -16.22
C GLN A 294 16.92 -5.50 -15.86
N THR A 295 16.51 -5.61 -14.60
CA THR A 295 15.56 -6.66 -14.17
C THR A 295 14.26 -6.57 -14.96
N GLY A 296 13.72 -5.36 -15.12
CA GLY A 296 12.49 -5.11 -15.89
C GLY A 296 12.61 -5.54 -17.36
N LEU A 297 13.68 -5.16 -18.03
CA LEU A 297 13.94 -5.54 -19.43
C LEU A 297 13.99 -7.07 -19.60
N ASN A 298 14.69 -7.78 -18.69
CA ASN A 298 14.79 -9.23 -18.72
C ASN A 298 13.42 -9.90 -18.49
N GLU A 299 12.63 -9.40 -17.56
CA GLU A 299 11.29 -9.93 -17.28
C GLU A 299 10.32 -9.67 -18.42
N VAL A 300 10.32 -8.48 -19.03
CA VAL A 300 9.52 -8.20 -20.24
C VAL A 300 9.85 -9.19 -21.36
N ALA A 301 11.13 -9.42 -21.63
CA ALA A 301 11.56 -10.38 -22.65
C ALA A 301 11.13 -11.82 -22.33
N ARG A 302 11.27 -12.26 -21.07
CA ARG A 302 10.87 -13.59 -20.61
C ARG A 302 9.36 -13.80 -20.78
N ILE A 303 8.55 -12.86 -20.30
CA ILE A 303 7.09 -12.97 -20.35
C ILE A 303 6.59 -12.94 -21.79
N LYS A 304 7.17 -12.06 -22.64
CA LYS A 304 6.84 -11.99 -24.07
C LYS A 304 7.06 -13.34 -24.77
N SER A 305 8.17 -14.03 -24.46
CA SER A 305 8.43 -15.38 -24.99
C SER A 305 7.38 -16.40 -24.55
N GLN A 306 6.89 -16.31 -23.31
CA GLN A 306 5.81 -17.18 -22.82
C GLN A 306 4.46 -16.86 -23.48
N MET A 307 4.15 -15.57 -23.70
CA MET A 307 2.96 -15.15 -24.44
C MET A 307 2.98 -15.67 -25.90
N ASP A 308 4.12 -15.58 -26.59
CA ASP A 308 4.28 -16.14 -27.93
C ASP A 308 4.07 -17.66 -27.93
N SER A 309 4.52 -18.36 -26.90
CA SER A 309 4.31 -19.80 -26.77
C SER A 309 2.82 -20.14 -26.65
N ILE A 310 2.06 -19.38 -25.85
CA ILE A 310 0.60 -19.60 -25.71
C ILE A 310 -0.13 -19.24 -26.99
N LYS A 311 0.20 -18.11 -27.64
CA LYS A 311 -0.37 -17.72 -28.94
C LYS A 311 -0.19 -18.84 -29.97
N ASN A 312 1.01 -19.44 -30.03
CA ASN A 312 1.28 -20.54 -30.94
C ASN A 312 0.52 -21.82 -30.55
N LEU A 313 0.39 -22.10 -29.24
CA LEU A 313 -0.36 -23.26 -28.72
C LEU A 313 -1.83 -23.23 -29.15
N VAL A 314 -2.46 -22.05 -29.14
CA VAL A 314 -3.86 -21.88 -29.59
C VAL A 314 -3.99 -21.77 -31.11
N GLY A 315 -2.87 -21.84 -31.86
CA GLY A 315 -2.85 -21.84 -33.33
C GLY A 315 -3.12 -20.48 -33.98
N PHE A 316 -3.05 -19.38 -33.23
CA PHE A 316 -3.28 -18.03 -33.75
C PHE A 316 -2.18 -17.62 -34.74
N LYS A 317 -2.58 -17.13 -35.91
CA LYS A 317 -1.67 -16.66 -36.96
C LYS A 317 -1.60 -15.14 -36.95
N GLY A 318 -0.50 -14.60 -36.50
CA GLY A 318 -0.27 -13.17 -36.36
C GLY A 318 0.73 -12.88 -35.26
N ASP A 319 1.02 -11.60 -35.01
CA ASP A 319 1.83 -11.15 -33.90
C ASP A 319 1.04 -11.09 -32.59
N LEU A 320 1.69 -10.76 -31.49
CA LEU A 320 1.05 -10.63 -30.17
C LEU A 320 0.03 -9.50 -30.16
N LYS A 321 0.27 -8.40 -30.87
CA LYS A 321 -0.65 -7.26 -30.91
C LYS A 321 -1.97 -7.66 -31.58
N ALA A 322 -1.91 -8.36 -32.70
CA ALA A 322 -3.09 -8.90 -33.36
C ALA A 322 -3.81 -9.93 -32.45
N PHE A 323 -3.06 -10.72 -31.70
CA PHE A 323 -3.63 -11.68 -30.77
C PHE A 323 -4.36 -10.99 -29.59
N PHE A 324 -3.79 -9.93 -29.04
CA PHE A 324 -4.44 -9.14 -28.00
C PHE A 324 -5.75 -8.49 -28.49
N GLU A 325 -5.74 -7.94 -29.73
CA GLU A 325 -6.95 -7.36 -30.32
C GLU A 325 -8.04 -8.43 -30.56
N TYR A 326 -7.64 -9.62 -31.02
CA TYR A 326 -8.55 -10.75 -31.16
C TYR A 326 -9.17 -11.14 -29.79
N MET A 327 -8.38 -11.28 -28.74
CA MET A 327 -8.88 -11.61 -27.40
C MET A 327 -9.79 -10.51 -26.84
N LYS A 328 -9.52 -9.26 -27.15
CA LYS A 328 -10.30 -8.12 -26.69
C LYS A 328 -11.66 -8.01 -27.38
N THR A 329 -11.76 -8.40 -28.65
CA THR A 329 -12.93 -8.08 -29.49
C THR A 329 -13.82 -9.27 -29.81
N ASP A 330 -13.32 -10.51 -29.76
CA ASP A 330 -14.11 -11.69 -30.08
C ASP A 330 -15.14 -11.96 -28.97
N LYS A 331 -16.42 -12.01 -29.36
CA LYS A 331 -17.57 -12.20 -28.46
C LYS A 331 -17.52 -13.48 -27.61
N LYS A 332 -16.80 -14.50 -28.06
CA LYS A 332 -16.65 -15.75 -27.29
C LYS A 332 -15.99 -15.52 -25.91
N PHE A 333 -15.23 -14.46 -25.78
CA PHE A 333 -14.56 -14.08 -24.52
C PHE A 333 -15.45 -13.21 -23.61
N MET A 334 -16.69 -12.91 -24.00
CA MET A 334 -17.66 -12.10 -23.27
C MET A 334 -18.96 -12.88 -23.05
N PRO A 335 -18.92 -14.01 -22.30
CA PRO A 335 -20.04 -14.95 -22.21
C PRO A 335 -21.17 -14.49 -21.29
N TYR A 336 -20.94 -13.49 -20.43
CA TYR A 336 -21.88 -13.14 -19.38
C TYR A 336 -22.97 -12.19 -19.87
N LYS A 337 -24.16 -12.28 -19.22
CA LYS A 337 -25.31 -11.42 -19.51
C LYS A 337 -25.65 -10.52 -18.35
N THR A 338 -25.32 -10.93 -17.13
CA THR A 338 -25.67 -10.23 -15.89
C THR A 338 -24.48 -10.12 -14.95
N PRO A 339 -24.42 -9.09 -14.09
CA PRO A 339 -23.40 -8.98 -13.05
C PRO A 339 -23.35 -10.22 -12.13
N LYS A 340 -24.51 -10.83 -11.84
CA LYS A 340 -24.58 -12.04 -11.03
C LYS A 340 -23.80 -13.20 -11.64
N GLU A 341 -23.83 -13.36 -12.94
CA GLU A 341 -23.05 -14.40 -13.63
C GLU A 341 -21.56 -14.16 -13.51
N VAL A 342 -21.09 -12.90 -13.62
CA VAL A 342 -19.68 -12.54 -13.41
C VAL A 342 -19.23 -12.88 -11.98
N LEU A 343 -20.01 -12.48 -10.97
CA LEU A 343 -19.70 -12.80 -9.57
C LEU A 343 -19.69 -14.31 -9.29
N ALA A 344 -20.64 -15.05 -9.88
CA ALA A 344 -20.69 -16.51 -9.77
C ALA A 344 -19.48 -17.19 -10.43
N ALA A 345 -18.93 -16.60 -11.51
CA ALA A 345 -17.72 -17.11 -12.14
C ALA A 345 -16.49 -16.92 -11.24
N PHE A 346 -16.36 -15.80 -10.52
CA PHE A 346 -15.32 -15.63 -9.51
C PHE A 346 -15.46 -16.62 -8.35
N GLU A 347 -16.69 -16.86 -7.88
CA GLU A 347 -16.93 -17.89 -6.86
C GLU A 347 -16.56 -19.29 -7.36
N ASN A 348 -16.82 -19.59 -8.64
CA ASN A 348 -16.40 -20.87 -9.25
C ASN A 348 -14.86 -21.02 -9.29
N ILE A 349 -14.11 -19.93 -9.52
CA ILE A 349 -12.64 -19.94 -9.42
C ILE A 349 -12.23 -20.40 -8.02
N HIS A 350 -12.82 -19.82 -6.98
CA HIS A 350 -12.58 -20.22 -5.59
C HIS A 350 -12.83 -21.72 -5.37
N GLN A 351 -14.00 -22.22 -5.79
CA GLN A 351 -14.35 -23.63 -5.59
C GLN A 351 -13.38 -24.60 -6.27
N ARG A 352 -12.91 -24.28 -7.48
CA ARG A 352 -11.96 -25.12 -8.23
C ARG A 352 -10.61 -25.25 -7.54
N MET A 353 -10.15 -24.23 -6.83
CA MET A 353 -8.83 -24.21 -6.21
C MET A 353 -8.78 -24.82 -4.81
N ILE A 354 -9.92 -24.96 -4.10
CA ILE A 354 -9.98 -25.46 -2.70
C ILE A 354 -9.18 -26.75 -2.46
N PRO A 355 -9.27 -27.81 -3.31
CA PRO A 355 -8.54 -29.05 -3.06
C PRO A 355 -7.01 -28.88 -3.02
N ASN A 356 -6.47 -27.97 -3.84
CA ASN A 356 -5.05 -27.70 -3.91
C ASN A 356 -4.63 -26.62 -2.90
N LEU A 357 -5.50 -25.67 -2.61
CA LEU A 357 -5.25 -24.65 -1.58
C LEU A 357 -4.91 -25.31 -0.23
N LYS A 358 -5.65 -26.33 0.19
CA LYS A 358 -5.40 -27.09 1.41
C LYS A 358 -4.05 -27.82 1.44
N LYS A 359 -3.46 -28.13 0.27
CA LYS A 359 -2.13 -28.74 0.17
C LYS A 359 -1.01 -27.71 0.27
N MET A 360 -1.29 -26.48 -0.15
CA MET A 360 -0.31 -25.41 -0.23
C MET A 360 -0.30 -24.49 1.01
N PHE A 361 -1.37 -24.48 1.79
CA PHE A 361 -1.54 -23.58 2.95
C PHE A 361 -2.03 -24.36 4.17
N ALA A 362 -1.24 -24.34 5.24
CA ALA A 362 -1.60 -25.01 6.50
C ALA A 362 -2.65 -24.24 7.31
N HIS A 363 -2.73 -22.91 7.13
CA HIS A 363 -3.63 -22.03 7.87
C HIS A 363 -4.48 -21.21 6.90
N ALA A 364 -5.75 -21.03 7.24
CA ALA A 364 -6.66 -20.13 6.54
C ALA A 364 -7.11 -19.01 7.50
N PRO A 365 -7.38 -17.81 7.01
CA PRO A 365 -7.95 -16.75 7.84
C PRO A 365 -9.34 -17.14 8.35
N LYS A 366 -9.69 -16.63 9.54
CA LYS A 366 -11.01 -16.75 10.15
C LYS A 366 -11.96 -15.64 9.70
N THR A 367 -11.40 -14.50 9.30
CA THR A 367 -12.14 -13.35 8.79
C THR A 367 -12.98 -13.78 7.58
N PRO A 368 -14.29 -13.54 7.58
CA PRO A 368 -15.14 -13.87 6.45
C PRO A 368 -14.72 -13.14 5.18
N PHE A 369 -14.99 -13.75 4.03
CA PHE A 369 -14.67 -13.21 2.71
C PHE A 369 -15.91 -13.13 1.84
N GLU A 370 -16.06 -12.04 1.09
CA GLU A 370 -17.16 -11.83 0.16
C GLU A 370 -16.66 -11.24 -1.16
N ILE A 371 -17.36 -11.59 -2.26
CA ILE A 371 -17.16 -10.97 -3.58
C ILE A 371 -18.36 -10.08 -3.84
N ARG A 372 -18.14 -8.81 -4.16
CA ARG A 372 -19.22 -7.84 -4.42
C ARG A 372 -18.98 -7.07 -5.70
N GLN A 373 -20.06 -6.70 -6.37
CA GLN A 373 -19.99 -5.69 -7.41
C GLN A 373 -19.67 -4.33 -6.79
N THR A 374 -18.76 -3.59 -7.43
CA THR A 374 -18.47 -2.20 -7.07
C THR A 374 -19.73 -1.34 -7.23
N GLU A 375 -19.98 -0.45 -6.30
CA GLU A 375 -21.17 0.40 -6.30
C GLU A 375 -21.22 1.29 -7.54
N ALA A 376 -22.41 1.45 -8.12
CA ALA A 376 -22.61 2.11 -9.40
C ALA A 376 -22.01 3.53 -9.48
N PHE A 377 -22.04 4.29 -8.38
CA PHE A 377 -21.55 5.66 -8.36
C PHE A 377 -20.03 5.79 -8.54
N ARG A 378 -19.27 4.72 -8.25
CA ARG A 378 -17.80 4.71 -8.39
C ARG A 378 -17.27 3.68 -9.39
N ALA A 379 -18.12 2.78 -9.88
CA ALA A 379 -17.71 1.67 -10.73
C ALA A 379 -16.97 2.11 -12.01
N ALA A 380 -17.32 3.27 -12.57
CA ALA A 380 -16.71 3.78 -13.81
C ALA A 380 -15.24 4.23 -13.61
N SER A 381 -14.84 4.58 -12.40
CA SER A 381 -13.49 5.05 -12.07
C SER A 381 -12.71 4.09 -11.16
N ALA A 382 -13.36 3.05 -10.64
CA ALA A 382 -12.74 2.07 -9.75
C ALA A 382 -12.03 0.98 -10.54
N SER A 383 -10.87 0.56 -10.04
CA SER A 383 -10.29 -0.75 -10.35
C SER A 383 -10.93 -1.82 -9.48
N ALA A 384 -10.74 -3.09 -9.82
CA ALA A 384 -10.97 -4.18 -8.90
C ALA A 384 -10.04 -4.02 -7.69
N GLU A 385 -10.55 -4.26 -6.48
CA GLU A 385 -9.83 -3.97 -5.24
C GLU A 385 -10.27 -4.88 -4.09
N TYR A 386 -9.36 -5.15 -3.17
CA TYR A 386 -9.68 -5.80 -1.92
C TYR A 386 -9.79 -4.77 -0.79
N ASN A 387 -10.94 -4.76 -0.10
CA ASN A 387 -11.13 -4.00 1.12
C ASN A 387 -11.08 -4.93 2.34
N GLN A 388 -10.10 -4.67 3.21
CA GLN A 388 -9.85 -5.51 4.39
C GLN A 388 -11.03 -5.58 5.35
N GLY A 389 -11.19 -6.72 6.01
CA GLY A 389 -12.12 -6.91 7.10
C GLY A 389 -11.76 -6.08 8.34
N SER A 390 -12.65 -6.05 9.32
CA SER A 390 -12.33 -5.45 10.62
C SER A 390 -11.43 -6.38 11.45
N ALA A 391 -10.53 -5.78 12.25
CA ALA A 391 -9.62 -6.53 13.11
C ALA A 391 -10.34 -7.41 14.16
N ASP A 392 -11.61 -7.12 14.48
CA ASP A 392 -12.47 -7.92 15.37
C ASP A 392 -13.25 -9.03 14.64
N GLY A 393 -13.05 -9.18 13.32
CA GLY A 393 -13.66 -10.20 12.48
C GLY A 393 -15.15 -10.01 12.17
N LYS A 394 -15.77 -8.90 12.62
CA LYS A 394 -17.22 -8.68 12.42
C LYS A 394 -17.57 -8.19 11.02
N ARG A 395 -16.69 -7.44 10.38
CA ARG A 395 -16.84 -7.02 8.99
C ARG A 395 -16.00 -7.94 8.09
N PRO A 396 -16.57 -8.51 7.02
CA PRO A 396 -15.83 -9.36 6.08
C PRO A 396 -14.78 -8.56 5.32
N GLY A 397 -13.76 -9.26 4.84
CA GLY A 397 -12.94 -8.78 3.73
C GLY A 397 -13.74 -8.87 2.44
N ILE A 398 -13.67 -7.84 1.61
CA ILE A 398 -14.51 -7.74 0.41
C ILE A 398 -13.62 -7.53 -0.81
N PHE A 399 -13.76 -8.43 -1.77
CA PHE A 399 -13.24 -8.24 -3.11
C PHE A 399 -14.30 -7.52 -3.97
N TYR A 400 -14.05 -6.30 -4.35
CA TYR A 400 -14.92 -5.50 -5.21
C TYR A 400 -14.55 -5.66 -6.67
N VAL A 401 -15.55 -5.96 -7.50
CA VAL A 401 -15.42 -6.13 -8.95
C VAL A 401 -16.21 -5.04 -9.67
N PRO A 402 -15.59 -4.13 -10.42
CA PRO A 402 -16.32 -3.15 -11.22
C PRO A 402 -16.92 -3.83 -12.45
N ILE A 403 -18.26 -3.89 -12.50
CA ILE A 403 -19.01 -4.48 -13.61
C ILE A 403 -19.94 -3.39 -14.17
N LEU A 404 -19.45 -2.64 -15.16
CA LEU A 404 -20.24 -1.59 -15.82
C LEU A 404 -21.28 -2.19 -16.79
N ASP A 405 -20.86 -3.19 -17.54
CA ASP A 405 -21.67 -3.93 -18.51
C ASP A 405 -21.19 -5.37 -18.55
N ALA A 406 -21.98 -6.28 -17.96
CA ALA A 406 -21.62 -7.69 -17.91
C ALA A 406 -21.44 -8.32 -19.30
N THR A 407 -22.17 -7.82 -20.31
CA THR A 407 -22.07 -8.33 -21.70
C THR A 407 -20.74 -7.96 -22.38
N LYS A 408 -19.95 -7.09 -21.76
CA LYS A 408 -18.60 -6.68 -22.20
C LYS A 408 -17.51 -7.16 -21.25
N PHE A 409 -17.87 -7.90 -20.19
CA PHE A 409 -16.91 -8.43 -19.25
C PHE A 409 -16.11 -9.55 -19.90
N ASN A 410 -14.82 -9.29 -20.13
CA ASN A 410 -13.94 -10.18 -20.87
C ASN A 410 -13.24 -11.16 -19.93
N ILE A 411 -13.44 -12.47 -20.14
CA ILE A 411 -12.83 -13.54 -19.32
C ILE A 411 -11.31 -13.62 -19.46
N THR A 412 -10.74 -13.10 -20.55
CA THR A 412 -9.29 -13.15 -20.81
C THR A 412 -8.53 -11.97 -20.19
N SER A 413 -9.21 -11.08 -19.48
CA SER A 413 -8.61 -9.94 -18.79
C SER A 413 -7.99 -10.30 -17.43
N GLY A 414 -7.43 -11.51 -17.29
CA GLY A 414 -6.77 -11.91 -16.05
C GLY A 414 -7.74 -12.31 -14.92
N MET A 415 -8.94 -12.83 -15.23
CA MET A 415 -9.96 -13.12 -14.22
C MET A 415 -9.47 -14.07 -13.11
N GLU A 416 -8.75 -15.13 -13.45
CA GLU A 416 -8.19 -16.07 -12.49
C GLU A 416 -7.02 -15.45 -11.71
N SER A 417 -6.12 -14.71 -12.37
CA SER A 417 -5.00 -14.03 -11.71
C SER A 417 -5.48 -12.92 -10.77
N LEU A 418 -6.49 -12.15 -11.18
CA LEU A 418 -7.09 -11.10 -10.36
C LEU A 418 -7.70 -11.69 -9.06
N PHE A 419 -8.40 -12.84 -9.17
CA PHE A 419 -8.91 -13.51 -7.98
C PHE A 419 -7.77 -13.95 -7.03
N LEU A 420 -6.68 -14.49 -7.59
CA LEU A 420 -5.52 -14.90 -6.79
C LEU A 420 -4.82 -13.70 -6.13
N HIS A 421 -4.86 -12.53 -6.75
CA HIS A 421 -4.28 -11.30 -6.25
C HIS A 421 -5.11 -10.69 -5.11
N GLU A 422 -6.36 -10.36 -5.40
CA GLU A 422 -7.21 -9.60 -4.49
C GLU A 422 -7.82 -10.47 -3.38
N ALA A 423 -8.11 -11.73 -3.71
CA ALA A 423 -8.85 -12.62 -2.85
C ALA A 423 -7.93 -13.65 -2.17
N ILE A 424 -8.02 -14.89 -2.62
CA ILE A 424 -7.43 -16.08 -2.00
C ILE A 424 -6.45 -16.73 -2.99
N PRO A 425 -5.18 -16.92 -2.59
CA PRO A 425 -4.56 -16.65 -1.29
C PRO A 425 -3.85 -15.28 -1.20
N GLY A 426 -4.22 -14.31 -2.01
CA GLY A 426 -3.61 -12.99 -2.11
C GLY A 426 -3.89 -12.08 -0.91
N HIS A 427 -4.37 -10.85 -1.19
CA HIS A 427 -4.54 -9.80 -0.18
C HIS A 427 -5.43 -10.23 0.99
N HIS A 428 -6.59 -10.85 0.73
CA HIS A 428 -7.47 -11.30 1.81
C HIS A 428 -6.74 -12.23 2.77
N TYR A 429 -6.01 -13.20 2.23
CA TYR A 429 -5.32 -14.20 3.04
C TYR A 429 -4.21 -13.58 3.90
N GLN A 430 -3.32 -12.80 3.27
CA GLN A 430 -2.18 -12.21 3.93
C GLN A 430 -2.58 -11.18 4.99
N ILE A 431 -3.49 -10.26 4.65
CA ILE A 431 -3.90 -9.18 5.54
C ILE A 431 -4.71 -9.74 6.73
N SER A 432 -5.64 -10.65 6.47
CA SER A 432 -6.45 -11.24 7.54
C SER A 432 -5.63 -12.06 8.52
N LEU A 433 -4.72 -12.92 8.04
CA LEU A 433 -3.82 -13.69 8.92
C LEU A 433 -2.93 -12.77 9.77
N THR A 434 -2.44 -11.66 9.19
CA THR A 434 -1.66 -10.67 9.95
C THR A 434 -2.51 -9.99 11.03
N GLN A 435 -3.73 -9.56 10.69
CA GLN A 435 -4.63 -8.90 11.63
C GLN A 435 -5.12 -9.84 12.76
N GLU A 436 -5.30 -11.11 12.47
CA GLU A 436 -5.70 -12.14 13.43
C GLU A 436 -4.57 -12.55 14.39
N ASN A 437 -3.31 -12.31 14.02
CA ASN A 437 -2.17 -12.67 14.85
C ASN A 437 -1.93 -11.65 15.97
N THR A 438 -2.59 -11.85 17.11
CA THR A 438 -2.47 -10.99 18.31
C THR A 438 -1.13 -11.08 19.03
N SER A 439 -0.25 -12.02 18.66
CA SER A 439 1.10 -12.09 19.21
C SER A 439 2.06 -11.06 18.58
N LEU A 440 1.67 -10.48 17.45
CA LEU A 440 2.43 -9.41 16.81
C LEU A 440 2.18 -8.07 17.54
N PRO A 441 3.22 -7.25 17.76
CA PRO A 441 3.03 -5.89 18.22
C PRO A 441 2.21 -5.09 17.20
N LYS A 442 1.42 -4.13 17.68
CA LYS A 442 0.44 -3.40 16.85
C LYS A 442 1.06 -2.76 15.60
N PHE A 443 2.25 -2.18 15.72
CA PHE A 443 2.90 -1.52 14.59
C PHE A 443 3.28 -2.49 13.45
N ARG A 444 3.53 -3.77 13.73
CA ARG A 444 3.70 -4.83 12.72
C ARG A 444 2.38 -5.40 12.24
N ARG A 445 1.43 -5.56 13.17
CA ARG A 445 0.10 -6.10 12.88
C ARG A 445 -0.69 -5.22 11.90
N PHE A 446 -0.52 -3.89 11.98
CA PHE A 446 -1.15 -2.89 11.12
C PHE A 446 -0.16 -2.18 10.19
N GLY A 447 1.09 -2.62 10.18
CA GLY A 447 2.14 -2.10 9.31
C GLY A 447 1.96 -2.55 7.86
N PHE A 448 2.47 -1.73 6.94
CA PHE A 448 2.38 -1.98 5.51
C PHE A 448 3.73 -1.72 4.83
N HIS A 449 4.25 -2.72 4.14
CA HIS A 449 5.38 -2.59 3.22
C HIS A 449 4.93 -2.95 1.82
N ASN A 450 4.93 -1.96 0.93
CA ASN A 450 4.47 -2.08 -0.45
C ASN A 450 5.03 -3.33 -1.16
N ALA A 451 6.36 -3.49 -1.15
CA ALA A 451 7.00 -4.61 -1.82
C ALA A 451 6.63 -5.98 -1.25
N TYR A 452 6.33 -6.07 0.04
CA TYR A 452 5.91 -7.33 0.66
C TYR A 452 4.44 -7.65 0.33
N VAL A 453 3.54 -6.70 0.54
CA VAL A 453 2.08 -6.92 0.40
C VAL A 453 1.71 -7.15 -1.06
N GLU A 454 2.14 -6.26 -1.94
CA GLU A 454 1.90 -6.37 -3.39
C GLU A 454 2.72 -7.52 -4.01
N GLY A 455 3.94 -7.72 -3.49
CA GLY A 455 4.78 -8.84 -3.91
C GLY A 455 4.17 -10.19 -3.58
N TRP A 456 3.55 -10.34 -2.41
CA TRP A 456 2.80 -11.54 -2.05
C TRP A 456 1.63 -11.77 -2.99
N ALA A 457 0.80 -10.76 -3.22
CA ALA A 457 -0.36 -10.88 -4.10
C ALA A 457 0.05 -11.28 -5.54
N LEU A 458 1.08 -10.64 -6.09
CA LEU A 458 1.61 -10.99 -7.41
C LEU A 458 2.30 -12.38 -7.42
N TYR A 459 2.94 -12.79 -6.32
CA TYR A 459 3.45 -14.16 -6.20
C TYR A 459 2.30 -15.17 -6.24
N CYS A 460 1.17 -14.88 -5.61
CA CYS A 460 -0.01 -15.73 -5.63
C CYS A 460 -0.57 -15.92 -7.05
N GLU A 461 -0.54 -14.91 -7.91
CA GLU A 461 -0.90 -15.05 -9.33
C GLU A 461 -0.05 -16.14 -10.01
N SER A 462 1.24 -16.23 -9.68
CA SER A 462 2.13 -17.25 -10.25
C SER A 462 1.86 -18.69 -9.77
N LEU A 463 1.00 -18.88 -8.75
CA LEU A 463 0.59 -20.18 -8.23
C LEU A 463 -0.59 -20.80 -8.98
N GLY A 464 -1.17 -20.11 -9.97
CA GLY A 464 -2.41 -20.52 -10.60
C GLY A 464 -2.42 -21.98 -11.08
N LYS A 465 -1.38 -22.43 -11.76
CA LYS A 465 -1.28 -23.85 -12.20
C LYS A 465 -1.22 -24.84 -11.03
N GLU A 466 -0.48 -24.52 -9.99
CA GLU A 466 -0.36 -25.34 -8.78
C GLU A 466 -1.69 -25.42 -8.03
N LEU A 467 -2.49 -24.37 -8.12
CA LEU A 467 -3.84 -24.28 -7.55
C LEU A 467 -4.93 -24.88 -8.43
N GLY A 468 -4.58 -25.38 -9.64
CA GLY A 468 -5.55 -26.00 -10.57
C GLY A 468 -6.26 -25.02 -11.48
N LEU A 469 -5.75 -23.79 -11.59
CA LEU A 469 -6.20 -22.73 -12.51
C LEU A 469 -5.31 -22.69 -13.77
N TYR A 470 -5.58 -21.75 -14.68
CA TYR A 470 -4.85 -21.57 -15.95
C TYR A 470 -4.87 -22.81 -16.85
N GLN A 471 -5.94 -23.62 -16.77
CA GLN A 471 -6.13 -24.77 -17.65
C GLN A 471 -6.53 -24.32 -19.07
N ASP A 472 -7.28 -23.22 -19.16
CA ASP A 472 -7.54 -22.53 -20.40
C ASP A 472 -6.34 -21.64 -20.79
N PRO A 473 -5.73 -21.85 -21.97
CA PRO A 473 -4.63 -21.00 -22.45
C PRO A 473 -4.95 -19.51 -22.49
N TYR A 474 -6.21 -19.14 -22.71
CA TYR A 474 -6.62 -17.74 -22.70
C TYR A 474 -6.64 -17.13 -21.30
N GLN A 475 -7.04 -17.89 -20.28
CA GLN A 475 -6.88 -17.47 -18.87
C GLN A 475 -5.40 -17.32 -18.48
N HIS A 476 -4.56 -18.24 -18.93
CA HIS A 476 -3.12 -18.15 -18.71
C HIS A 476 -2.50 -16.94 -19.45
N MET A 477 -2.98 -16.61 -20.66
CA MET A 477 -2.56 -15.40 -21.36
C MET A 477 -2.95 -14.14 -20.59
N GLY A 478 -4.13 -14.09 -19.98
CA GLY A 478 -4.56 -13.00 -19.12
C GLY A 478 -3.63 -12.81 -17.93
N ALA A 479 -3.27 -13.90 -17.24
CA ALA A 479 -2.31 -13.87 -16.14
C ALA A 479 -0.92 -13.39 -16.56
N LEU A 480 -0.44 -13.79 -17.75
CA LEU A 480 0.81 -13.25 -18.30
C LEU A 480 0.68 -11.76 -18.67
N GLY A 481 -0.50 -11.28 -19.06
CA GLY A 481 -0.80 -9.86 -19.27
C GLY A 481 -0.64 -9.07 -17.98
N ASP A 482 -1.20 -9.57 -16.88
CA ASP A 482 -1.04 -8.97 -15.55
C ASP A 482 0.43 -8.96 -15.10
N GLU A 483 1.14 -10.05 -15.30
CA GLU A 483 2.58 -10.12 -14.98
C GLU A 483 3.40 -9.18 -15.86
N MET A 484 3.09 -9.06 -17.16
CA MET A 484 3.74 -8.14 -18.10
C MET A 484 3.56 -6.68 -17.67
N HIS A 485 2.34 -6.29 -17.31
CA HIS A 485 2.05 -4.96 -16.78
C HIS A 485 2.98 -4.59 -15.61
N ARG A 486 3.18 -5.53 -14.65
CA ARG A 486 4.08 -5.31 -13.48
C ARG A 486 5.56 -5.35 -13.86
N ALA A 487 5.95 -6.06 -14.91
CA ALA A 487 7.32 -6.05 -15.43
C ALA A 487 7.64 -4.74 -16.17
N ILE A 488 6.70 -4.23 -16.98
CA ILE A 488 6.81 -2.93 -17.68
C ILE A 488 7.04 -1.79 -16.68
N ARG A 489 6.39 -1.83 -15.51
CA ARG A 489 6.60 -0.83 -14.43
C ARG A 489 8.05 -0.68 -14.04
N LEU A 490 8.81 -1.78 -13.94
CA LEU A 490 10.25 -1.73 -13.63
C LEU A 490 11.08 -1.01 -14.70
N VAL A 491 10.60 -1.02 -15.95
CA VAL A 491 11.26 -0.35 -17.07
C VAL A 491 10.88 1.12 -17.11
N VAL A 492 9.58 1.41 -17.23
CA VAL A 492 9.12 2.77 -17.54
C VAL A 492 9.26 3.72 -16.36
N ASP A 493 8.97 3.29 -15.12
CA ASP A 493 9.13 4.13 -13.94
C ASP A 493 10.61 4.56 -13.82
N VAL A 494 11.54 3.62 -13.90
CA VAL A 494 12.97 3.94 -13.84
C VAL A 494 13.42 4.80 -15.02
N ALA A 495 12.98 4.49 -16.24
CA ALA A 495 13.41 5.22 -17.44
C ALA A 495 12.91 6.68 -17.43
N ILE A 496 11.68 6.91 -16.98
CA ILE A 496 11.14 8.27 -16.79
C ILE A 496 12.03 9.05 -15.83
N HIS A 497 12.35 8.46 -14.67
CA HIS A 497 12.99 9.18 -13.57
C HIS A 497 14.52 9.23 -13.63
N THR A 498 15.18 8.42 -14.49
CA THR A 498 16.65 8.37 -14.58
C THR A 498 17.23 8.49 -15.99
N LYS A 499 16.43 8.22 -17.03
CA LYS A 499 16.89 8.14 -18.42
C LYS A 499 16.23 9.18 -19.33
N ASN A 500 15.51 10.14 -18.75
CA ASN A 500 14.78 11.21 -19.45
C ASN A 500 13.73 10.69 -20.45
N MET A 501 13.20 9.48 -20.23
CA MET A 501 12.08 8.98 -21.03
C MET A 501 10.89 9.95 -20.87
N SER A 502 10.37 10.44 -21.98
CA SER A 502 9.18 11.28 -21.97
C SER A 502 7.92 10.49 -21.60
N ARG A 503 6.88 11.21 -21.21
CA ARG A 503 5.56 10.64 -20.96
C ARG A 503 5.04 9.87 -22.17
N GLU A 504 5.16 10.44 -23.35
CA GLU A 504 4.69 9.89 -24.62
C GLU A 504 5.46 8.62 -25.02
N GLU A 505 6.78 8.60 -24.84
CA GLU A 505 7.61 7.41 -25.07
C GLU A 505 7.24 6.29 -24.10
N ALA A 506 6.98 6.60 -22.83
CA ALA A 506 6.56 5.62 -21.84
C ALA A 506 5.17 5.05 -22.12
N ILE A 507 4.21 5.88 -22.53
CA ILE A 507 2.87 5.45 -22.98
C ILE A 507 3.01 4.51 -24.19
N LYS A 508 3.81 4.90 -25.17
CA LYS A 508 4.05 4.07 -26.36
C LYS A 508 4.69 2.73 -26.00
N TYR A 509 5.72 2.74 -25.10
CA TYR A 509 6.37 1.51 -24.65
C TYR A 509 5.37 0.54 -24.01
N MET A 510 4.48 1.07 -23.18
CA MET A 510 3.43 0.30 -22.51
C MET A 510 2.47 -0.33 -23.54
N MET A 511 1.95 0.47 -24.47
CA MET A 511 1.04 0.00 -25.55
C MET A 511 1.69 -0.98 -26.52
N ASP A 512 3.00 -0.92 -26.72
CA ASP A 512 3.73 -1.84 -27.60
C ASP A 512 3.97 -3.22 -26.97
N ASN A 513 3.87 -3.33 -25.64
CA ASN A 513 4.22 -4.55 -24.90
C ASN A 513 3.04 -5.21 -24.16
N GLU A 514 1.90 -4.54 -24.03
CA GLU A 514 0.71 -5.11 -23.38
C GLU A 514 -0.61 -4.67 -24.05
N ALA A 515 -1.69 -5.38 -23.72
CA ALA A 515 -3.04 -5.11 -24.22
C ALA A 515 -3.73 -3.99 -23.43
N ILE A 516 -3.23 -2.77 -23.52
CA ILE A 516 -3.78 -1.60 -22.81
C ILE A 516 -4.25 -0.53 -23.81
N SER A 517 -5.30 0.23 -23.43
CA SER A 517 -5.71 1.41 -24.21
C SER A 517 -4.76 2.58 -23.97
N GLU A 518 -4.73 3.54 -24.90
CA GLU A 518 -3.94 4.77 -24.72
C GLU A 518 -4.37 5.55 -23.47
N GLU A 519 -5.66 5.57 -23.17
CA GLU A 519 -6.20 6.19 -21.96
C GLU A 519 -5.68 5.49 -20.69
N GLY A 520 -5.72 4.15 -20.65
CA GLY A 520 -5.20 3.36 -19.55
C GLY A 520 -3.70 3.53 -19.37
N ALA A 521 -2.92 3.45 -20.45
CA ALA A 521 -1.48 3.67 -20.43
C ALA A 521 -1.14 5.09 -19.95
N THR A 522 -1.91 6.10 -20.41
CA THR A 522 -1.75 7.48 -19.94
C THR A 522 -1.98 7.61 -18.44
N ALA A 523 -3.04 7.02 -17.90
CA ALA A 523 -3.35 7.05 -16.47
C ALA A 523 -2.23 6.40 -15.63
N GLU A 524 -1.73 5.24 -16.06
CA GLU A 524 -0.63 4.53 -15.38
C GLU A 524 0.70 5.31 -15.45
N ILE A 525 1.08 5.83 -16.61
CA ILE A 525 2.31 6.62 -16.73
C ILE A 525 2.25 7.90 -15.88
N GLU A 526 1.13 8.62 -15.89
CA GLU A 526 0.94 9.80 -15.04
C GLU A 526 0.91 9.43 -13.54
N ARG A 527 0.47 8.23 -13.18
CA ARG A 527 0.60 7.69 -11.83
C ARG A 527 2.08 7.56 -11.45
N TYR A 528 2.92 6.95 -12.29
CA TYR A 528 4.36 6.78 -12.00
C TYR A 528 5.08 8.12 -11.91
N MET A 529 4.69 9.10 -12.73
CA MET A 529 5.23 10.46 -12.62
C MET A 529 4.86 11.15 -11.31
N GLY A 530 3.66 10.88 -10.76
CA GLY A 530 3.13 11.48 -9.52
C GLY A 530 3.61 10.78 -8.25
N ILE A 531 3.82 9.46 -8.29
CA ILE A 531 4.24 8.62 -7.16
C ILE A 531 5.39 7.70 -7.58
N PRO A 532 6.58 8.27 -7.80
CA PRO A 532 7.72 7.54 -8.33
C PRO A 532 8.12 6.36 -7.45
N ALA A 533 8.59 5.32 -8.08
CA ALA A 533 9.05 4.06 -7.50
C ALA A 533 7.98 3.19 -6.81
N GLN A 534 6.77 3.69 -6.51
CA GLN A 534 5.74 2.89 -5.85
C GLN A 534 5.41 1.62 -6.66
N ALA A 535 5.30 1.76 -7.97
CA ALA A 535 4.98 0.67 -8.88
C ALA A 535 6.05 -0.43 -8.95
N LEU A 536 7.28 -0.16 -8.49
CA LEU A 536 8.40 -1.12 -8.50
C LEU A 536 8.26 -2.21 -7.43
N GLY A 537 7.52 -1.94 -6.36
CA GLY A 537 7.37 -2.86 -5.23
C GLY A 537 6.75 -4.20 -5.65
N TYR A 538 5.72 -4.18 -6.50
CA TYR A 538 4.96 -5.34 -6.96
C TYR A 538 5.86 -6.47 -7.47
N LYS A 539 6.53 -6.21 -8.58
CA LYS A 539 7.36 -7.23 -9.24
C LYS A 539 8.62 -7.55 -8.44
N THR A 540 9.22 -6.54 -7.78
CA THR A 540 10.41 -6.75 -6.93
C THR A 540 10.10 -7.71 -5.77
N GLY A 541 8.97 -7.54 -5.10
CA GLY A 541 8.55 -8.40 -4.00
C GLY A 541 8.23 -9.82 -4.45
N ALA A 542 7.43 -9.95 -5.53
CA ALA A 542 7.07 -11.27 -6.07
C ALA A 542 8.31 -12.07 -6.50
N MET A 543 9.26 -11.41 -7.15
CA MET A 543 10.52 -12.04 -7.55
C MET A 543 11.34 -12.47 -6.35
N LYS A 544 11.41 -11.68 -5.27
CA LYS A 544 12.12 -12.07 -4.04
C LYS A 544 11.48 -13.29 -3.38
N ILE A 545 10.16 -13.33 -3.26
CA ILE A 545 9.46 -14.50 -2.69
C ILE A 545 9.71 -15.74 -3.55
N ARG A 546 9.64 -15.63 -4.88
CA ARG A 546 9.91 -16.73 -5.80
C ARG A 546 11.36 -17.19 -5.74
N GLU A 547 12.32 -16.27 -5.67
CA GLU A 547 13.75 -16.54 -5.51
C GLU A 547 14.02 -17.38 -4.25
N LEU A 548 13.46 -16.95 -3.10
CA LEU A 548 13.61 -17.63 -1.83
C LEU A 548 12.95 -19.03 -1.85
N ARG A 549 11.77 -19.15 -2.44
CA ARG A 549 11.13 -20.44 -2.65
C ARG A 549 12.03 -21.39 -3.43
N ASN A 550 12.50 -20.99 -4.60
CA ASN A 550 13.36 -21.80 -5.46
C ASN A 550 14.67 -22.18 -4.75
N LYS A 551 15.26 -21.25 -3.98
CA LYS A 551 16.45 -21.47 -3.18
C LYS A 551 16.23 -22.62 -2.18
N TYR A 552 15.16 -22.55 -1.40
CA TYR A 552 14.90 -23.51 -0.33
C TYR A 552 14.35 -24.84 -0.85
N GLU A 553 13.60 -24.87 -1.94
CA GLU A 553 13.26 -26.11 -2.65
C GLU A 553 14.53 -26.90 -3.02
N LYS A 554 15.55 -26.19 -3.54
CA LYS A 554 16.83 -26.79 -3.89
C LYS A 554 17.65 -27.21 -2.66
N GLU A 555 17.75 -26.35 -1.63
CA GLU A 555 18.58 -26.58 -0.45
C GLU A 555 18.04 -27.68 0.46
N LEU A 556 16.73 -27.76 0.64
CA LEU A 556 16.06 -28.68 1.56
C LEU A 556 15.62 -29.98 0.87
N GLY A 557 15.51 -30.01 -0.46
CA GLY A 557 15.10 -31.20 -1.22
C GLY A 557 13.80 -31.80 -0.68
N ALA A 558 13.83 -33.08 -0.30
CA ALA A 558 12.67 -33.82 0.22
C ALA A 558 12.13 -33.30 1.57
N LYS A 559 12.89 -32.48 2.30
CA LYS A 559 12.43 -31.85 3.54
C LYS A 559 11.59 -30.58 3.27
N PHE A 560 11.67 -30.01 2.07
CA PHE A 560 10.87 -28.82 1.72
C PHE A 560 9.39 -29.17 1.65
N LYS A 561 8.57 -28.37 2.36
CA LYS A 561 7.11 -28.44 2.28
C LYS A 561 6.58 -27.05 1.98
N ILE A 562 5.84 -26.94 0.89
CA ILE A 562 5.29 -25.65 0.43
C ILE A 562 4.37 -25.00 1.47
N ALA A 563 3.59 -25.77 2.20
CA ALA A 563 2.70 -25.27 3.24
C ALA A 563 3.48 -24.65 4.42
N ASP A 564 4.61 -25.25 4.79
CA ASP A 564 5.50 -24.72 5.84
C ASP A 564 6.18 -23.43 5.37
N PHE A 565 6.61 -23.38 4.10
CA PHE A 565 7.17 -22.17 3.48
C PHE A 565 6.15 -21.02 3.50
N HIS A 566 4.91 -21.24 3.02
CA HIS A 566 3.88 -20.21 3.01
C HIS A 566 3.49 -19.77 4.43
N THR A 567 3.43 -20.70 5.38
CA THR A 567 3.22 -20.38 6.80
C THR A 567 4.32 -19.46 7.31
N GLU A 568 5.58 -19.80 7.01
CA GLU A 568 6.73 -19.00 7.43
C GLU A 568 6.72 -17.61 6.78
N VAL A 569 6.35 -17.50 5.50
CA VAL A 569 6.19 -16.20 4.84
C VAL A 569 5.18 -15.34 5.59
N LEU A 570 3.99 -15.86 5.88
CA LEU A 570 2.83 -15.07 6.30
C LEU A 570 2.75 -14.77 7.81
N LYS A 571 3.33 -15.62 8.67
CA LYS A 571 3.06 -15.60 10.12
C LYS A 571 3.48 -14.32 10.86
N ASP A 572 4.48 -13.59 10.33
CA ASP A 572 5.09 -12.45 11.03
C ASP A 572 4.65 -11.08 10.49
N GLY A 573 3.64 -11.07 9.61
CA GLY A 573 3.12 -9.86 8.97
C GLY A 573 4.04 -9.30 7.89
N SER A 574 3.73 -8.08 7.44
CA SER A 574 4.47 -7.38 6.40
C SER A 574 5.85 -6.97 6.91
N LEU A 575 6.92 -7.36 6.23
CA LEU A 575 8.32 -7.06 6.59
C LEU A 575 9.05 -6.36 5.44
N PRO A 576 10.04 -5.49 5.71
CA PRO A 576 11.00 -5.09 4.68
C PRO A 576 11.64 -6.32 4.04
N LEU A 577 11.83 -6.35 2.72
CA LEU A 577 12.33 -7.54 2.02
C LEU A 577 13.71 -8.00 2.51
N SER A 578 14.57 -7.07 2.97
CA SER A 578 15.86 -7.40 3.56
C SER A 578 15.73 -8.15 4.90
N VAL A 579 14.78 -7.75 5.75
CA VAL A 579 14.45 -8.41 7.01
C VAL A 579 13.77 -9.74 6.74
N PHE A 580 12.84 -9.76 5.77
CA PHE A 580 12.15 -10.96 5.32
C PHE A 580 13.13 -12.05 4.82
N GLU A 581 14.10 -11.69 3.97
CA GLU A 581 15.13 -12.62 3.48
C GLU A 581 15.93 -13.22 4.62
N SER A 582 16.43 -12.38 5.56
CA SER A 582 17.20 -12.84 6.72
C SER A 582 16.40 -13.79 7.61
N LYS A 583 15.11 -13.51 7.81
CA LYS A 583 14.17 -14.38 8.54
C LYS A 583 14.04 -15.74 7.85
N MET A 584 13.81 -15.72 6.54
CA MET A 584 13.59 -16.95 5.76
C MET A 584 14.86 -17.82 5.70
N ASP A 585 16.04 -17.21 5.62
CA ASP A 585 17.32 -17.91 5.72
C ASP A 585 17.50 -18.61 7.08
N ALA A 586 17.15 -17.91 8.17
CA ALA A 586 17.18 -18.48 9.51
C ALA A 586 16.18 -19.65 9.69
N TRP A 587 15.00 -19.55 9.10
CA TRP A 587 14.01 -20.63 9.06
C TRP A 587 14.55 -21.85 8.30
N ALA A 588 15.07 -21.64 7.09
CA ALA A 588 15.60 -22.74 6.27
C ALA A 588 16.78 -23.46 6.96
N ALA A 589 17.65 -22.73 7.67
CA ALA A 589 18.75 -23.32 8.43
C ALA A 589 18.25 -24.25 9.55
N LYS A 590 17.09 -23.96 10.14
CA LYS A 590 16.46 -24.83 11.18
C LYS A 590 15.81 -26.10 10.58
N GLN A 591 15.60 -26.18 9.25
CA GLN A 591 14.99 -27.34 8.55
C GLN A 591 16.06 -28.34 8.06
N LYS A 592 17.33 -27.91 7.95
CA LYS A 592 18.46 -28.77 7.55
C LYS A 592 18.79 -29.80 8.62
#